data_10b042b12e6396937f823829ffd3755c
#
_entry.id   10b042b12e6396937f823829ffd3755c
#
_cell.length_a   1.000
_cell.length_b   1.000
_cell.length_c   1.000
_cell.angle_alpha   90.00
_cell.angle_beta   90.00
_cell.angle_gamma   90.00
#
_symmetry.space_group_name_H-M   'P 1'
#
loop_
_entity.id
_entity.type
_entity.pdbx_description
1 polymer ?
#
loop_
_entity_poly.entity_id
_entity_poly.type
_entity_poly.pdbx_seq_one_letter_code
_entity_poly.pdbx_strand_id
1 'polypeptide(L)'
;AGRERAAIVEAVEALAAQDPQKTQWKATTQQLNDAFTEWQNHQQNGPRLPKAEAQELWKRFRAARTTIERHRREYFAELDDTHRSARDTKTRLVERAEALAPRGEDGITAYRALLDEWKASGRAGKRVDDTLWARFKAAGDALYGARAERDAAESAESIPKVAAKKELLERAQAVAGEEDLTKARALLTTIQREWDEIGRIPGREQERPLEDGMRRIEQALRTREDADWKANDPRTKARANDMTQQLEDAIAKLQAELDAAKAAGNKAKVAELEESLSARKAWLTALGG
;
A
#
# COMPACT_ATOMS: atom_id res chain seq x y z
N ALA A 1 -60.63 -43.36 -25.69
CA ALA A 1 -59.38 -44.07 -26.10
C ALA A 1 -58.55 -43.28 -27.09
N GLY A 2 -59.11 -42.85 -28.25
CA GLY A 2 -58.35 -42.10 -29.25
C GLY A 2 -57.88 -40.74 -28.71
N ARG A 3 -58.74 -39.95 -28.09
CA ARG A 3 -58.41 -38.66 -27.52
C ARG A 3 -57.34 -38.76 -26.37
N GLU A 4 -57.45 -39.77 -25.53
CA GLU A 4 -56.46 -39.97 -24.44
C GLU A 4 -55.10 -40.31 -24.98
N ARG A 5 -54.97 -41.22 -25.94
CA ARG A 5 -53.69 -41.53 -26.61
C ARG A 5 -53.15 -40.34 -27.43
N ALA A 6 -54.03 -39.56 -28.06
CA ALA A 6 -53.63 -38.33 -28.73
C ALA A 6 -53.06 -37.31 -27.72
N ALA A 7 -53.67 -37.16 -26.53
CA ALA A 7 -53.19 -36.28 -25.50
C ALA A 7 -51.78 -36.68 -24.96
N ILE A 8 -51.54 -38.02 -24.84
CA ILE A 8 -50.19 -38.51 -24.48
C ILE A 8 -49.17 -38.13 -25.55
N VAL A 9 -49.50 -38.30 -26.84
CA VAL A 9 -48.60 -37.93 -27.94
C VAL A 9 -48.36 -36.43 -27.97
N GLU A 10 -49.39 -35.59 -27.82
CA GLU A 10 -49.27 -34.13 -27.80
C GLU A 10 -48.39 -33.67 -26.63
N ALA A 11 -48.48 -34.30 -25.45
CA ALA A 11 -47.62 -34.00 -24.33
C ALA A 11 -46.15 -34.32 -24.63
N VAL A 12 -45.84 -35.45 -25.29
CA VAL A 12 -44.47 -35.81 -25.68
C VAL A 12 -43.95 -34.90 -26.81
N GLU A 13 -44.79 -34.49 -27.74
CA GLU A 13 -44.44 -33.52 -28.79
C GLU A 13 -44.13 -32.14 -28.18
N ALA A 14 -44.89 -31.71 -27.16
CA ALA A 14 -44.60 -30.48 -26.44
C ALA A 14 -43.24 -30.54 -25.69
N LEU A 15 -42.88 -31.71 -25.12
CA LEU A 15 -41.53 -31.92 -24.57
C LEU A 15 -40.43 -31.84 -25.65
N ALA A 16 -40.69 -32.42 -26.83
CA ALA A 16 -39.76 -32.40 -27.95
C ALA A 16 -39.53 -31.00 -28.54
N ALA A 17 -40.51 -30.11 -28.40
CA ALA A 17 -40.46 -28.72 -28.86
C ALA A 17 -39.76 -27.75 -27.90
N GLN A 18 -39.40 -28.20 -26.70
CA GLN A 18 -38.67 -27.35 -25.72
C GLN A 18 -37.28 -27.02 -26.23
N ASP A 19 -36.82 -25.81 -25.89
CA ASP A 19 -35.42 -25.38 -26.13
C ASP A 19 -34.45 -26.30 -25.38
N PRO A 20 -33.57 -27.04 -26.04
CA PRO A 20 -32.64 -27.97 -25.42
C PRO A 20 -31.74 -27.34 -24.37
N GLN A 21 -31.40 -26.05 -24.54
CA GLN A 21 -30.50 -25.30 -23.61
C GLN A 21 -31.21 -24.89 -22.31
N LYS A 22 -32.54 -24.84 -22.31
CA LYS A 22 -33.36 -24.47 -21.14
C LYS A 22 -34.09 -25.66 -20.50
N THR A 23 -34.00 -26.82 -21.12
CA THR A 23 -34.71 -28.03 -20.71
C THR A 23 -34.10 -28.62 -19.44
N GLN A 24 -34.95 -28.95 -18.47
CA GLN A 24 -34.56 -29.69 -17.26
C GLN A 24 -34.55 -31.20 -17.59
N TRP A 25 -33.47 -31.67 -18.16
CA TRP A 25 -33.35 -33.02 -18.73
C TRP A 25 -33.71 -34.15 -17.78
N LYS A 26 -33.49 -34.02 -16.48
CA LYS A 26 -33.91 -35.02 -15.48
C LYS A 26 -35.44 -35.13 -15.43
N ALA A 27 -36.13 -34.00 -15.33
CA ALA A 27 -37.59 -33.94 -15.26
C ALA A 27 -38.20 -34.39 -16.59
N THR A 28 -37.69 -33.91 -17.73
CA THR A 28 -38.14 -34.26 -19.06
C THR A 28 -37.99 -35.76 -19.35
N THR A 29 -36.88 -36.38 -18.91
CA THR A 29 -36.68 -37.83 -19.05
C THR A 29 -37.70 -38.60 -18.20
N GLN A 30 -38.00 -38.14 -16.99
CA GLN A 30 -39.05 -38.77 -16.17
C GLN A 30 -40.42 -38.66 -16.84
N GLN A 31 -40.81 -37.46 -17.26
CA GLN A 31 -42.08 -37.23 -17.95
C GLN A 31 -42.23 -38.09 -19.24
N LEU A 32 -41.14 -38.26 -19.99
CA LEU A 32 -41.15 -39.14 -21.18
C LEU A 32 -41.35 -40.60 -20.79
N ASN A 33 -40.73 -41.08 -19.72
CA ASN A 33 -40.92 -42.45 -19.22
C ASN A 33 -42.32 -42.66 -18.69
N ASP A 34 -42.87 -41.70 -18.00
CA ASP A 34 -44.27 -41.75 -17.49
C ASP A 34 -45.26 -41.79 -18.63
N ALA A 35 -45.10 -40.95 -19.65
CA ALA A 35 -45.90 -40.93 -20.86
C ALA A 35 -45.81 -42.25 -21.61
N PHE A 36 -44.64 -42.89 -21.68
CA PHE A 36 -44.48 -44.19 -22.30
C PHE A 36 -45.20 -45.30 -21.52
N THR A 37 -45.12 -45.29 -20.21
CA THR A 37 -45.84 -46.23 -19.33
C THR A 37 -47.33 -46.07 -19.50
N GLU A 38 -47.83 -44.85 -19.53
CA GLU A 38 -49.24 -44.54 -19.77
C GLU A 38 -49.69 -45.00 -21.16
N TRP A 39 -48.88 -44.79 -22.19
CA TRP A 39 -49.13 -45.31 -23.54
C TRP A 39 -49.26 -46.82 -23.53
N GLN A 40 -48.37 -47.56 -22.86
CA GLN A 40 -48.41 -49.02 -22.75
C GLN A 40 -49.69 -49.48 -22.02
N ASN A 41 -50.06 -48.84 -20.94
CA ASN A 41 -51.29 -49.16 -20.21
C ASN A 41 -52.53 -48.97 -21.09
N HIS A 42 -52.62 -47.88 -21.83
CA HIS A 42 -53.73 -47.67 -22.76
C HIS A 42 -53.72 -48.66 -23.93
N GLN A 43 -52.55 -49.16 -24.34
CA GLN A 43 -52.44 -50.16 -25.37
C GLN A 43 -52.93 -51.53 -24.89
N GLN A 44 -52.64 -51.92 -23.68
CA GLN A 44 -52.97 -53.22 -23.09
C GLN A 44 -54.38 -53.27 -22.54
N ASN A 45 -54.81 -52.27 -21.82
CA ASN A 45 -56.04 -52.28 -21.06
C ASN A 45 -57.15 -51.37 -21.61
N GLY A 46 -56.80 -50.52 -22.59
CA GLY A 46 -57.74 -49.55 -23.17
C GLY A 46 -58.52 -50.10 -24.35
N PRO A 47 -59.58 -49.40 -24.79
CA PRO A 47 -60.36 -49.78 -25.98
C PRO A 47 -59.49 -49.80 -27.24
N ARG A 48 -59.78 -50.77 -28.12
CA ARG A 48 -59.03 -50.91 -29.40
C ARG A 48 -59.32 -49.75 -30.34
N LEU A 49 -58.28 -49.18 -30.92
CA LEU A 49 -58.31 -48.13 -31.94
C LEU A 49 -58.30 -48.81 -33.36
N PRO A 50 -58.81 -48.11 -34.38
CA PRO A 50 -58.54 -48.45 -35.74
C PRO A 50 -57.04 -48.55 -36.01
N LYS A 51 -56.62 -49.59 -36.78
CA LYS A 51 -55.19 -49.88 -36.99
C LYS A 51 -54.44 -48.69 -37.58
N ALA A 52 -55.02 -47.96 -38.51
CA ALA A 52 -54.40 -46.78 -39.10
C ALA A 52 -54.15 -45.63 -38.06
N GLU A 53 -55.13 -45.34 -37.22
CA GLU A 53 -55.05 -44.32 -36.17
C GLU A 53 -53.99 -44.69 -35.11
N ALA A 54 -54.00 -45.94 -34.66
CA ALA A 54 -53.03 -46.45 -33.71
C ALA A 54 -51.59 -46.38 -34.30
N GLN A 55 -51.40 -46.69 -35.55
CA GLN A 55 -50.10 -46.60 -36.22
C GLN A 55 -49.60 -45.14 -36.35
N GLU A 56 -50.49 -44.21 -36.71
CA GLU A 56 -50.12 -42.81 -36.87
C GLU A 56 -49.75 -42.16 -35.51
N LEU A 57 -50.55 -42.41 -34.46
CA LEU A 57 -50.23 -41.94 -33.14
C LEU A 57 -48.89 -42.51 -32.60
N TRP A 58 -48.62 -43.79 -32.82
CA TRP A 58 -47.36 -44.41 -32.46
C TRP A 58 -46.19 -43.86 -33.26
N LYS A 59 -46.35 -43.56 -34.51
CA LYS A 59 -45.31 -42.95 -35.34
C LYS A 59 -44.95 -41.56 -34.84
N ARG A 60 -45.95 -40.74 -34.49
CA ARG A 60 -45.74 -39.39 -33.87
C ARG A 60 -45.04 -39.50 -32.54
N PHE A 61 -45.51 -40.39 -31.62
CA PHE A 61 -44.88 -40.63 -30.34
C PHE A 61 -43.40 -40.98 -30.49
N ARG A 62 -43.09 -41.92 -31.38
CA ARG A 62 -41.71 -42.37 -31.62
C ARG A 62 -40.84 -41.26 -32.20
N ALA A 63 -41.38 -40.47 -33.13
CA ALA A 63 -40.67 -39.32 -33.70
C ALA A 63 -40.31 -38.27 -32.62
N ALA A 64 -41.26 -37.89 -31.77
CA ALA A 64 -41.08 -36.97 -30.68
C ALA A 64 -40.04 -37.51 -29.66
N ARG A 65 -40.15 -38.78 -29.27
CA ARG A 65 -39.17 -39.44 -28.39
C ARG A 65 -37.75 -39.39 -28.99
N THR A 66 -37.60 -39.74 -30.28
CA THR A 66 -36.31 -39.70 -30.96
C THR A 66 -35.72 -38.28 -30.95
N THR A 67 -36.55 -37.27 -31.15
CA THR A 67 -36.12 -35.86 -31.07
C THR A 67 -35.63 -35.49 -29.69
N ILE A 68 -36.38 -35.85 -28.61
CA ILE A 68 -35.96 -35.60 -27.20
C ILE A 68 -34.63 -36.29 -26.93
N GLU A 69 -34.47 -37.56 -27.29
CA GLU A 69 -33.23 -38.33 -27.03
C GLU A 69 -32.04 -37.75 -27.82
N ARG A 70 -32.26 -37.23 -29.03
CA ARG A 70 -31.22 -36.54 -29.80
C ARG A 70 -30.82 -35.24 -29.14
N HIS A 71 -31.77 -34.36 -28.81
CA HIS A 71 -31.51 -33.08 -28.15
C HIS A 71 -30.75 -33.27 -26.83
N ARG A 72 -31.16 -34.30 -26.05
CA ARG A 72 -30.47 -34.63 -24.78
C ARG A 72 -29.02 -35.04 -25.04
N ARG A 73 -28.74 -35.88 -26.02
CA ARG A 73 -27.37 -36.30 -26.35
C ARG A 73 -26.51 -35.12 -26.81
N GLU A 74 -27.05 -34.28 -27.65
CA GLU A 74 -26.37 -33.10 -28.17
C GLU A 74 -26.03 -32.12 -27.03
N TYR A 75 -27.00 -31.86 -26.15
CA TYR A 75 -26.82 -31.01 -25.01
C TYR A 75 -25.69 -31.51 -24.07
N PHE A 76 -25.70 -32.78 -23.69
CA PHE A 76 -24.66 -33.32 -22.80
C PHE A 76 -23.31 -33.41 -23.49
N ALA A 77 -23.23 -33.68 -24.77
CA ALA A 77 -21.99 -33.66 -25.54
C ALA A 77 -21.38 -32.26 -25.57
N GLU A 78 -22.17 -31.22 -25.81
CA GLU A 78 -21.73 -29.81 -25.73
C GLU A 78 -21.29 -29.41 -24.34
N LEU A 79 -22.03 -29.84 -23.30
CA LEU A 79 -21.66 -29.61 -21.90
C LEU A 79 -20.32 -30.27 -21.53
N ASP A 80 -20.11 -31.52 -21.97
CA ASP A 80 -18.87 -32.26 -21.73
C ASP A 80 -17.68 -31.60 -22.45
N ASP A 81 -17.85 -31.08 -23.65
CA ASP A 81 -16.81 -30.36 -24.39
C ASP A 81 -16.48 -29.01 -23.68
N THR A 82 -17.51 -28.29 -23.21
CA THR A 82 -17.34 -27.06 -22.45
C THR A 82 -16.60 -27.34 -21.16
N HIS A 83 -16.97 -28.36 -20.40
CA HIS A 83 -16.31 -28.77 -19.18
C HIS A 83 -14.85 -29.19 -19.41
N ARG A 84 -14.59 -29.93 -20.51
CA ARG A 84 -13.24 -30.35 -20.92
C ARG A 84 -12.36 -29.13 -21.21
N SER A 85 -12.84 -28.21 -22.02
CA SER A 85 -12.13 -26.99 -22.37
C SER A 85 -11.82 -26.13 -21.14
N ALA A 86 -12.80 -25.95 -20.24
CA ALA A 86 -12.60 -25.21 -18.98
C ALA A 86 -11.58 -25.93 -18.07
N ARG A 87 -11.64 -27.26 -17.95
CA ARG A 87 -10.69 -28.06 -17.19
C ARG A 87 -9.26 -27.88 -17.71
N ASP A 88 -9.08 -28.00 -19.02
CA ASP A 88 -7.75 -27.91 -19.64
C ASP A 88 -7.16 -26.50 -19.48
N THR A 89 -8.00 -25.46 -19.58
CA THR A 89 -7.60 -24.08 -19.30
C THR A 89 -7.19 -23.90 -17.83
N LYS A 90 -8.01 -24.35 -16.88
CA LYS A 90 -7.74 -24.25 -15.45
C LYS A 90 -6.51 -25.05 -15.02
N THR A 91 -6.27 -26.23 -15.62
CA THR A 91 -5.08 -27.01 -15.36
C THR A 91 -3.82 -26.23 -15.74
N ARG A 92 -3.80 -25.60 -16.91
CA ARG A 92 -2.68 -24.74 -17.34
C ARG A 92 -2.51 -23.52 -16.43
N LEU A 93 -3.61 -22.94 -15.94
CA LEU A 93 -3.54 -21.82 -14.99
C LEU A 93 -2.93 -22.26 -13.65
N VAL A 94 -3.28 -23.44 -13.15
CA VAL A 94 -2.68 -24.02 -11.94
C VAL A 94 -1.18 -24.22 -12.12
N GLU A 95 -0.75 -24.85 -13.22
CA GLU A 95 0.67 -25.06 -13.53
C GLU A 95 1.45 -23.74 -13.61
N ARG A 96 0.86 -22.74 -14.27
CA ARG A 96 1.46 -21.38 -14.33
C ARG A 96 1.54 -20.72 -12.95
N ALA A 97 0.53 -20.87 -12.10
CA ALA A 97 0.52 -20.35 -10.75
C ALA A 97 1.57 -21.04 -9.87
N GLU A 98 1.66 -22.37 -9.93
CA GLU A 98 2.66 -23.16 -9.21
C GLU A 98 4.09 -22.80 -9.65
N ALA A 99 4.30 -22.52 -10.93
CA ALA A 99 5.59 -22.07 -11.46
C ALA A 99 6.04 -20.68 -10.97
N LEU A 100 5.15 -19.90 -10.34
CA LEU A 100 5.51 -18.61 -9.73
C LEU A 100 6.19 -18.75 -8.36
N ALA A 101 6.13 -19.91 -7.71
CA ALA A 101 6.66 -20.12 -6.37
C ALA A 101 8.11 -19.64 -6.18
N PRO A 102 9.08 -19.88 -7.11
CA PRO A 102 10.45 -19.41 -6.97
C PRO A 102 10.59 -17.88 -6.98
N ARG A 103 9.57 -17.16 -7.46
CA ARG A 103 9.58 -15.70 -7.50
C ARG A 103 9.17 -15.04 -6.18
N GLY A 104 8.67 -15.83 -5.22
CA GLY A 104 8.18 -15.30 -3.96
C GLY A 104 7.16 -14.19 -4.19
N GLU A 105 7.28 -13.09 -3.44
CA GLU A 105 6.34 -11.95 -3.53
C GLU A 105 6.30 -11.28 -4.91
N ASP A 106 7.38 -11.32 -5.69
CA ASP A 106 7.42 -10.74 -7.05
C ASP A 106 6.45 -11.48 -8.01
N GLY A 107 6.03 -12.69 -7.65
CA GLY A 107 5.03 -13.45 -8.37
C GLY A 107 3.59 -12.99 -8.16
N ILE A 108 3.29 -12.17 -7.16
CA ILE A 108 1.93 -11.78 -6.76
C ILE A 108 1.17 -11.07 -7.89
N THR A 109 1.82 -10.16 -8.61
CA THR A 109 1.18 -9.44 -9.72
C THR A 109 0.79 -10.38 -10.85
N ALA A 110 1.67 -11.32 -11.21
CA ALA A 110 1.40 -12.34 -12.21
C ALA A 110 0.26 -13.30 -11.74
N TYR A 111 0.27 -13.69 -10.46
CA TYR A 111 -0.79 -14.52 -9.88
C TYR A 111 -2.17 -13.83 -9.95
N ARG A 112 -2.25 -12.53 -9.70
CA ARG A 112 -3.51 -11.77 -9.84
C ARG A 112 -4.04 -11.81 -11.27
N ALA A 113 -3.18 -11.67 -12.27
CA ALA A 113 -3.57 -11.81 -13.67
C ALA A 113 -4.11 -13.21 -13.97
N LEU A 114 -3.46 -14.28 -13.44
CA LEU A 114 -3.95 -15.65 -13.57
C LEU A 114 -5.31 -15.86 -12.88
N LEU A 115 -5.57 -15.17 -11.76
CA LEU A 115 -6.86 -15.21 -11.08
C LEU A 115 -7.99 -14.63 -11.94
N ASP A 116 -7.71 -13.58 -12.69
CA ASP A 116 -8.70 -13.00 -13.62
C ASP A 116 -8.95 -13.93 -14.81
N GLU A 117 -7.90 -14.57 -15.36
CA GLU A 117 -8.04 -15.63 -16.35
C GLU A 117 -8.86 -16.82 -15.79
N TRP A 118 -8.65 -17.18 -14.52
CA TRP A 118 -9.42 -18.24 -13.85
C TRP A 118 -10.91 -17.92 -13.79
N LYS A 119 -11.27 -16.69 -13.41
CA LYS A 119 -12.68 -16.26 -13.36
C LYS A 119 -13.36 -16.32 -14.74
N ALA A 120 -12.62 -16.06 -15.80
CA ALA A 120 -13.11 -16.09 -17.17
C ALA A 120 -13.18 -17.51 -17.80
N SER A 121 -12.53 -18.51 -17.19
CA SER A 121 -12.33 -19.84 -17.80
C SER A 121 -13.55 -20.75 -17.83
N GLY A 122 -14.69 -20.33 -17.25
CA GLY A 122 -15.91 -21.13 -17.21
C GLY A 122 -15.91 -22.22 -16.13
N ARG A 123 -16.80 -23.19 -16.25
CA ARG A 123 -16.98 -24.29 -15.29
C ARG A 123 -16.48 -25.62 -15.87
N ALA A 124 -15.69 -26.35 -15.10
CA ALA A 124 -15.18 -27.67 -15.45
C ALA A 124 -15.95 -28.80 -14.72
N GLY A 125 -17.02 -28.45 -14.00
CA GLY A 125 -17.74 -29.34 -13.11
C GLY A 125 -17.25 -29.22 -11.66
N LYS A 126 -18.20 -29.29 -10.71
CA LYS A 126 -17.95 -28.95 -9.30
C LYS A 126 -16.71 -29.64 -8.70
N ARG A 127 -16.63 -30.96 -8.84
CA ARG A 127 -15.52 -31.74 -8.23
C ARG A 127 -14.15 -31.37 -8.82
N VAL A 128 -14.10 -31.15 -10.12
CA VAL A 128 -12.85 -30.77 -10.82
C VAL A 128 -12.48 -29.34 -10.45
N ASP A 129 -13.44 -28.42 -10.46
CA ASP A 129 -13.24 -27.03 -10.06
C ASP A 129 -12.73 -26.93 -8.63
N ASP A 130 -13.30 -27.67 -7.67
CA ASP A 130 -12.87 -27.68 -6.28
C ASP A 130 -11.42 -28.17 -6.13
N THR A 131 -11.06 -29.24 -6.86
CA THR A 131 -9.69 -29.80 -6.81
C THR A 131 -8.66 -28.83 -7.41
N LEU A 132 -8.94 -28.28 -8.59
CA LEU A 132 -8.02 -27.35 -9.25
C LEU A 132 -7.91 -26.02 -8.51
N TRP A 133 -9.03 -25.55 -7.93
CA TRP A 133 -9.03 -24.35 -7.09
C TRP A 133 -8.18 -24.49 -5.86
N ALA A 134 -8.24 -25.64 -5.18
CA ALA A 134 -7.41 -25.89 -4.01
C ALA A 134 -5.90 -25.76 -4.32
N ARG A 135 -5.46 -26.30 -5.46
CA ARG A 135 -4.07 -26.18 -5.95
C ARG A 135 -3.73 -24.74 -6.33
N PHE A 136 -4.61 -24.09 -7.10
CA PHE A 136 -4.43 -22.70 -7.52
C PHE A 136 -4.31 -21.77 -6.32
N LYS A 137 -5.22 -21.92 -5.34
CA LYS A 137 -5.20 -21.15 -4.10
C LYS A 137 -3.92 -21.41 -3.29
N ALA A 138 -3.48 -22.65 -3.15
CA ALA A 138 -2.26 -22.99 -2.43
C ALA A 138 -1.02 -22.33 -3.05
N ALA A 139 -0.95 -22.23 -4.37
CA ALA A 139 0.12 -21.50 -5.05
C ALA A 139 0.10 -19.99 -4.68
N GLY A 140 -1.08 -19.38 -4.65
CA GLY A 140 -1.23 -18.01 -4.19
C GLY A 140 -0.86 -17.81 -2.72
N ASP A 141 -1.33 -18.70 -1.85
CA ASP A 141 -1.04 -18.67 -0.41
C ASP A 141 0.48 -18.73 -0.13
N ALA A 142 1.23 -19.50 -0.93
CA ALA A 142 2.69 -19.56 -0.84
C ALA A 142 3.36 -18.22 -1.18
N LEU A 143 2.88 -17.53 -2.22
CA LEU A 143 3.40 -16.22 -2.63
C LEU A 143 3.10 -15.13 -1.58
N TYR A 144 1.88 -15.11 -1.04
CA TYR A 144 1.49 -14.17 0.02
C TYR A 144 2.17 -14.50 1.35
N GLY A 145 2.42 -15.78 1.64
CA GLY A 145 3.18 -16.24 2.80
C GLY A 145 4.62 -15.72 2.75
N ALA A 146 5.30 -15.85 1.61
CA ALA A 146 6.65 -15.32 1.42
C ALA A 146 6.73 -13.81 1.66
N ARG A 147 5.73 -13.06 1.21
CA ARG A 147 5.61 -11.64 1.51
C ARG A 147 5.42 -11.37 3.01
N ALA A 148 4.52 -12.11 3.65
CA ALA A 148 4.26 -11.95 5.09
C ALA A 148 5.49 -12.28 5.93
N GLU A 149 6.26 -13.31 5.57
CA GLU A 149 7.52 -13.66 6.21
C GLU A 149 8.57 -12.54 6.07
N ARG A 150 8.72 -11.97 4.89
CA ARG A 150 9.60 -10.82 4.68
C ARG A 150 9.17 -9.63 5.52
N ASP A 151 7.88 -9.25 5.48
CA ASP A 151 7.35 -8.11 6.25
C ASP A 151 7.53 -8.33 7.76
N ALA A 152 7.39 -9.57 8.24
CA ALA A 152 7.64 -9.94 9.63
C ALA A 152 9.14 -9.83 9.99
N ALA A 153 10.03 -10.27 9.12
CA ALA A 153 11.48 -10.16 9.31
C ALA A 153 11.93 -8.70 9.34
N GLU A 154 11.46 -7.88 8.41
CA GLU A 154 11.71 -6.43 8.39
C GLU A 154 11.20 -5.74 9.67
N SER A 155 10.00 -6.13 10.14
CA SER A 155 9.45 -5.60 11.40
C SER A 155 10.27 -6.01 12.61
N ALA A 156 10.70 -7.26 12.67
CA ALA A 156 11.55 -7.77 13.75
C ALA A 156 12.91 -7.05 13.80
N GLU A 157 13.48 -6.69 12.66
CA GLU A 157 14.71 -5.90 12.57
C GLU A 157 14.49 -4.43 12.90
N SER A 158 13.38 -3.82 12.45
CA SER A 158 13.11 -2.40 12.60
C SER A 158 12.74 -2.00 14.03
N ILE A 159 11.98 -2.81 14.76
CA ILE A 159 11.49 -2.50 16.12
C ILE A 159 12.63 -2.15 17.08
N PRO A 160 13.68 -2.97 17.26
CA PRO A 160 14.78 -2.64 18.16
C PRO A 160 15.59 -1.44 17.68
N LYS A 161 15.80 -1.28 16.38
CA LYS A 161 16.51 -0.13 15.80
C LYS A 161 15.77 1.18 16.04
N VAL A 162 14.44 1.18 15.83
CA VAL A 162 13.58 2.34 16.11
C VAL A 162 13.64 2.72 17.58
N ALA A 163 13.55 1.73 18.49
CA ALA A 163 13.64 1.98 19.93
C ALA A 163 15.00 2.59 20.33
N ALA A 164 16.09 2.02 19.84
CA ALA A 164 17.44 2.51 20.11
C ALA A 164 17.66 3.94 19.54
N LYS A 165 17.23 4.21 18.32
CA LYS A 165 17.32 5.56 17.74
C LYS A 165 16.44 6.58 18.46
N LYS A 166 15.27 6.20 18.97
CA LYS A 166 14.44 7.09 19.80
C LYS A 166 15.14 7.46 21.10
N GLU A 167 15.76 6.50 21.78
CA GLU A 167 16.54 6.75 22.98
C GLU A 167 17.71 7.71 22.71
N LEU A 168 18.43 7.48 21.60
CA LEU A 168 19.51 8.39 21.20
C LEU A 168 18.99 9.79 20.86
N LEU A 169 17.82 9.90 20.25
CA LEU A 169 17.20 11.19 19.95
C LEU A 169 16.81 11.94 21.23
N GLU A 170 16.29 11.26 22.25
CA GLU A 170 16.01 11.84 23.58
C GLU A 170 17.30 12.33 24.26
N ARG A 171 18.38 11.54 24.22
CA ARG A 171 19.68 11.94 24.70
C ARG A 171 20.23 13.15 23.95
N ALA A 172 20.06 13.20 22.63
CA ALA A 172 20.46 14.34 21.81
C ALA A 172 19.64 15.60 22.12
N GLN A 173 18.37 15.49 22.44
CA GLN A 173 17.53 16.61 22.87
C GLN A 173 18.05 17.19 24.18
N ALA A 174 18.52 16.38 25.14
CA ALA A 174 19.12 16.84 26.38
C ALA A 174 20.41 17.64 26.14
N VAL A 175 21.16 17.36 25.07
CA VAL A 175 22.37 18.14 24.70
C VAL A 175 22.02 19.59 24.35
N ALA A 176 20.81 19.87 23.87
CA ALA A 176 20.36 21.23 23.57
C ALA A 176 20.36 22.15 24.83
N GLY A 177 20.22 21.56 26.01
CA GLY A 177 20.28 22.29 27.30
C GLY A 177 21.69 22.44 27.92
N GLU A 178 22.73 21.81 27.35
CA GLU A 178 24.11 21.93 27.83
C GLU A 178 24.65 23.35 27.51
N GLU A 179 25.13 24.05 28.52
CA GLU A 179 25.63 25.41 28.37
C GLU A 179 27.02 25.44 27.72
N ASP A 180 27.87 24.48 28.08
CA ASP A 180 29.20 24.31 27.49
C ASP A 180 29.10 23.74 26.09
N LEU A 181 29.31 24.58 25.07
CA LEU A 181 29.22 24.22 23.66
C LEU A 181 30.26 23.17 23.26
N THR A 182 31.45 23.17 23.85
CA THR A 182 32.47 22.14 23.57
C THR A 182 32.02 20.78 24.05
N LYS A 183 31.45 20.71 25.23
CA LYS A 183 30.90 19.51 25.84
C LYS A 183 29.64 19.05 25.07
N ALA A 184 28.77 19.99 24.74
CA ALA A 184 27.58 19.71 23.91
C ALA A 184 27.96 19.05 22.55
N ARG A 185 28.97 19.60 21.89
CA ARG A 185 29.50 19.05 20.62
C ARG A 185 30.08 17.65 20.80
N ALA A 186 30.86 17.41 21.82
CA ALA A 186 31.46 16.11 22.13
C ALA A 186 30.37 15.04 22.42
N LEU A 187 29.35 15.40 23.19
CA LEU A 187 28.21 14.51 23.48
C LEU A 187 27.42 14.19 22.21
N LEU A 188 27.10 15.19 21.38
CA LEU A 188 26.37 14.98 20.14
C LEU A 188 27.16 14.10 19.16
N THR A 189 28.49 14.30 19.06
CA THR A 189 29.35 13.46 18.22
C THR A 189 29.34 12.00 18.67
N THR A 190 29.32 11.75 19.98
CA THR A 190 29.22 10.41 20.53
C THR A 190 27.87 9.77 20.19
N ILE A 191 26.77 10.50 20.32
CA ILE A 191 25.44 10.07 19.99
C ILE A 191 25.32 9.76 18.48
N GLN A 192 25.90 10.60 17.63
CA GLN A 192 25.94 10.39 16.18
C GLN A 192 26.67 9.09 15.80
N ARG A 193 27.80 8.80 16.46
CA ARG A 193 28.51 7.55 16.25
C ARG A 193 27.67 6.32 16.65
N GLU A 194 27.03 6.37 17.82
CA GLU A 194 26.10 5.32 18.26
C GLU A 194 24.91 5.17 17.28
N TRP A 195 24.43 6.27 16.73
CA TRP A 195 23.37 6.30 15.70
C TRP A 195 23.79 5.59 14.42
N ASP A 196 25.01 5.85 13.96
CA ASP A 196 25.56 5.22 12.76
C ASP A 196 25.81 3.71 12.98
N GLU A 197 26.19 3.30 14.20
CA GLU A 197 26.36 1.89 14.58
C GLU A 197 25.05 1.10 14.52
N ILE A 198 23.90 1.71 14.84
CA ILE A 198 22.56 1.08 14.71
C ILE A 198 22.25 0.83 13.23
N GLY A 199 22.77 1.67 12.35
CA GLY A 199 22.58 1.58 10.92
C GLY A 199 21.18 1.98 10.46
N ARG A 200 20.83 1.56 9.24
CA ARG A 200 19.57 1.91 8.59
C ARG A 200 18.41 1.10 9.16
N ILE A 201 17.25 1.75 9.32
CA ILE A 201 16.01 1.07 9.69
C ILE A 201 15.29 0.65 8.40
N PRO A 202 14.85 -0.62 8.28
CA PRO A 202 13.94 -1.01 7.22
C PRO A 202 12.62 -0.20 7.31
N GLY A 203 12.19 0.33 6.18
CA GLY A 203 10.98 1.15 6.11
C GLY A 203 11.22 2.65 6.29
N ARG A 204 11.13 3.39 5.18
CA ARG A 204 11.35 4.85 5.13
C ARG A 204 10.46 5.67 6.05
N GLU A 205 9.24 5.19 6.29
CA GLU A 205 8.26 5.90 7.10
C GLU A 205 8.66 6.01 8.57
N GLN A 206 9.38 5.00 9.08
CA GLN A 206 9.85 4.97 10.46
C GLN A 206 11.19 5.70 10.64
N GLU A 207 12.08 5.61 9.65
CA GLU A 207 13.41 6.21 9.72
C GLU A 207 13.38 7.73 9.55
N ARG A 208 12.62 8.24 8.57
CA ARG A 208 12.59 9.66 8.22
C ARG A 208 12.30 10.61 9.38
N PRO A 209 11.28 10.40 10.24
CA PRO A 209 11.02 11.28 11.36
C PRO A 209 12.17 11.34 12.37
N LEU A 210 12.89 10.22 12.56
CA LEU A 210 14.02 10.13 13.48
C LEU A 210 15.24 10.87 12.92
N GLU A 211 15.53 10.70 11.63
CA GLU A 211 16.59 11.45 10.94
C GLU A 211 16.32 12.96 10.95
N ASP A 212 15.08 13.37 10.65
CA ASP A 212 14.68 14.78 10.69
C ASP A 212 14.78 15.37 12.10
N GLY A 213 14.50 14.55 13.13
CA GLY A 213 14.70 14.93 14.53
C GLY A 213 16.16 15.18 14.86
N MET A 214 17.06 14.26 14.51
CA MET A 214 18.51 14.40 14.74
C MET A 214 19.06 15.61 14.00
N ARG A 215 18.70 15.79 12.72
CA ARG A 215 19.12 16.94 11.91
C ARG A 215 18.72 18.28 12.51
N ARG A 216 17.52 18.38 13.10
CA ARG A 216 17.08 19.59 13.80
C ARG A 216 17.95 19.92 15.02
N ILE A 217 18.35 18.91 15.78
CA ILE A 217 19.23 19.09 16.95
C ILE A 217 20.62 19.53 16.52
N GLU A 218 21.19 18.90 15.50
CA GLU A 218 22.46 19.30 14.89
C GLU A 218 22.45 20.75 14.42
N GLN A 219 21.40 21.13 13.72
CA GLN A 219 21.24 22.50 13.23
C GLN A 219 21.12 23.52 14.37
N ALA A 220 20.36 23.17 15.41
CA ALA A 220 20.22 24.03 16.59
C ALA A 220 21.57 24.26 17.32
N LEU A 221 22.36 23.19 17.53
CA LEU A 221 23.69 23.31 18.14
C LEU A 221 24.61 24.12 17.24
N ARG A 222 24.65 23.91 15.95
CA ARG A 222 25.46 24.70 15.01
C ARG A 222 25.09 26.17 15.04
N THR A 223 23.82 26.51 15.12
CA THR A 223 23.36 27.89 15.21
C THR A 223 23.87 28.55 16.52
N ARG A 224 23.89 27.83 17.65
CA ARG A 224 24.46 28.31 18.91
C ARG A 224 25.96 28.52 18.82
N GLU A 225 26.69 27.58 18.20
CA GLU A 225 28.16 27.70 17.98
C GLU A 225 28.48 28.89 17.09
N ASP A 226 27.73 29.11 16.01
CA ASP A 226 27.91 30.27 15.11
C ASP A 226 27.63 31.60 15.83
N ALA A 227 26.63 31.64 16.71
CA ALA A 227 26.31 32.80 17.51
C ALA A 227 27.43 33.10 18.55
N ASP A 228 27.92 32.10 19.28
CA ASP A 228 29.00 32.22 20.23
C ASP A 228 30.30 32.65 19.55
N TRP A 229 30.62 32.06 18.39
CA TRP A 229 31.80 32.45 17.61
C TRP A 229 31.73 33.93 17.20
N LYS A 230 30.56 34.41 16.72
CA LYS A 230 30.36 35.82 16.35
C LYS A 230 30.50 36.74 17.55
N ALA A 231 29.99 36.36 18.71
CA ALA A 231 30.08 37.14 19.92
C ALA A 231 31.52 37.17 20.47
N ASN A 232 32.28 36.11 20.28
CA ASN A 232 33.63 35.94 20.79
C ASN A 232 34.75 36.12 19.77
N ASP A 233 34.41 36.53 18.52
CA ASP A 233 35.41 36.73 17.46
C ASP A 233 36.51 37.69 17.90
N PRO A 234 37.79 37.23 17.98
CA PRO A 234 38.90 38.06 18.41
C PRO A 234 39.07 39.35 17.59
N ARG A 235 38.70 39.32 16.30
CA ARG A 235 38.79 40.49 15.42
C ARG A 235 37.75 41.54 15.78
N THR A 236 36.54 41.11 16.12
CA THR A 236 35.48 42.02 16.58
C THR A 236 35.80 42.61 17.93
N LYS A 237 36.30 41.80 18.86
CA LYS A 237 36.76 42.27 20.19
C LYS A 237 37.96 43.20 20.05
N ALA A 238 38.95 42.89 19.22
CA ALA A 238 40.11 43.76 18.97
C ALA A 238 39.69 45.13 18.39
N ARG A 239 38.74 45.13 17.41
CA ARG A 239 38.21 46.38 16.84
C ARG A 239 37.44 47.20 17.84
N ALA A 240 36.62 46.56 18.69
CA ALA A 240 35.88 47.25 19.75
C ALA A 240 36.84 47.85 20.78
N ASN A 241 37.87 47.12 21.22
CA ASN A 241 38.89 47.61 22.12
C ASN A 241 39.69 48.78 21.53
N ASP A 242 40.07 48.67 20.25
CA ASP A 242 40.82 49.74 19.51
C ASP A 242 39.93 51.00 19.42
N MET A 243 38.65 50.86 19.12
CA MET A 243 37.68 51.96 19.04
C MET A 243 37.45 52.60 20.40
N THR A 244 37.37 51.81 21.47
CA THR A 244 37.28 52.27 22.85
C THR A 244 38.53 53.08 23.25
N GLN A 245 39.74 52.56 22.95
CA GLN A 245 40.98 53.23 23.22
C GLN A 245 41.11 54.57 22.46
N GLN A 246 40.76 54.59 21.17
CA GLN A 246 40.76 55.84 20.37
C GLN A 246 39.77 56.88 20.96
N LEU A 247 38.62 56.43 21.45
CA LEU A 247 37.63 57.30 22.08
C LEU A 247 38.12 57.84 23.44
N GLU A 248 38.78 57.03 24.23
CA GLU A 248 39.39 57.43 25.47
C GLU A 248 40.51 58.43 25.25
N ASP A 249 41.40 58.19 24.27
CA ASP A 249 42.46 59.13 23.89
C ASP A 249 41.88 60.47 23.42
N ALA A 250 40.84 60.48 22.65
CA ALA A 250 40.14 61.65 22.19
C ALA A 250 39.45 62.42 23.30
N ILE A 251 38.89 61.73 24.30
CA ILE A 251 38.33 62.33 25.51
C ILE A 251 39.44 62.97 26.35
N ALA A 252 40.60 62.30 26.56
CA ALA A 252 41.72 62.85 27.27
C ALA A 252 42.28 64.14 26.63
N LYS A 253 42.41 64.14 25.31
CA LYS A 253 42.81 65.31 24.53
C LYS A 253 41.83 66.50 24.73
N LEU A 254 40.53 66.23 24.52
CA LEU A 254 39.52 67.27 24.75
C LEU A 254 39.48 67.79 26.19
N GLN A 255 39.72 66.93 27.14
CA GLN A 255 39.83 67.34 28.58
C GLN A 255 40.98 68.27 28.78
N ALA A 256 42.17 68.00 28.23
CA ALA A 256 43.34 68.85 28.31
C ALA A 256 43.14 70.22 27.60
N GLU A 257 42.46 70.20 26.45
CA GLU A 257 42.07 71.41 25.70
C GLU A 257 41.04 72.25 26.47
N LEU A 258 40.10 71.61 27.20
CA LEU A 258 39.13 72.26 28.06
C LEU A 258 39.79 72.92 29.23
N ASP A 259 40.75 72.24 29.87
CA ASP A 259 41.49 72.77 31.00
C ASP A 259 42.34 73.98 30.57
N ALA A 260 42.99 73.92 29.39
CA ALA A 260 43.73 75.04 28.84
C ALA A 260 42.81 76.23 28.51
N ALA A 261 41.61 75.99 27.90
CA ALA A 261 40.63 77.02 27.61
C ALA A 261 40.05 77.69 28.88
N LYS A 262 39.86 76.95 29.95
CA LYS A 262 39.45 77.49 31.27
C LYS A 262 40.54 78.39 31.86
N ALA A 263 41.81 77.93 31.78
CA ALA A 263 42.96 78.75 32.25
C ALA A 263 43.13 80.03 31.44
N ALA A 264 42.80 80.06 30.14
CA ALA A 264 42.84 81.20 29.26
C ALA A 264 41.61 82.14 29.34
N GLY A 265 40.60 81.75 30.11
CA GLY A 265 39.36 82.56 30.29
C GLY A 265 38.42 82.65 29.08
N ASN A 266 38.58 81.73 28.06
CA ASN A 266 37.83 81.76 26.84
C ASN A 266 36.48 80.98 26.99
N LYS A 267 35.42 81.73 27.41
CA LYS A 267 34.12 81.18 27.80
C LYS A 267 33.39 80.48 26.61
N ALA A 268 33.55 81.00 25.38
CA ALA A 268 32.90 80.44 24.22
C ALA A 268 33.48 79.06 23.87
N LYS A 269 34.82 78.91 23.90
CA LYS A 269 35.53 77.67 23.65
C LYS A 269 35.35 76.61 24.73
N VAL A 270 35.16 77.06 25.97
CA VAL A 270 34.83 76.19 27.11
C VAL A 270 33.47 75.49 26.89
N ALA A 271 32.43 76.26 26.47
CA ALA A 271 31.10 75.67 26.24
C ALA A 271 31.10 74.66 25.11
N GLU A 272 31.79 74.92 23.97
CA GLU A 272 31.94 74.03 22.85
C GLU A 272 32.66 72.74 23.20
N LEU A 273 33.73 72.82 23.98
CA LEU A 273 34.52 71.68 24.44
C LEU A 273 33.77 70.82 25.43
N GLU A 274 33.02 71.42 26.34
CA GLU A 274 32.15 70.70 27.31
C GLU A 274 31.05 69.94 26.62
N GLU A 275 30.40 70.45 25.56
CA GLU A 275 29.41 69.76 24.77
C GLU A 275 30.05 68.58 24.03
N SER A 276 31.19 68.81 23.35
CA SER A 276 31.93 67.76 22.65
C SER A 276 32.43 66.67 23.58
N LEU A 277 32.87 66.98 24.76
CA LEU A 277 33.34 66.04 25.80
C LEU A 277 32.13 65.19 26.30
N SER A 278 31.00 65.83 26.60
CA SER A 278 29.79 65.18 27.07
C SER A 278 29.30 64.18 26.05
N ALA A 279 29.23 64.53 24.76
CA ALA A 279 28.82 63.65 23.70
C ALA A 279 29.73 62.40 23.58
N ARG A 280 31.06 62.59 23.65
CA ARG A 280 32.01 61.45 23.55
C ARG A 280 31.99 60.56 24.77
N LYS A 281 31.82 61.11 25.97
CA LYS A 281 31.65 60.32 27.22
C LYS A 281 30.35 59.49 27.19
N ALA A 282 29.25 60.05 26.66
CA ALA A 282 28.02 59.30 26.46
C ALA A 282 28.23 58.14 25.48
N TRP A 283 28.99 58.34 24.39
CA TRP A 283 29.35 57.30 23.45
C TRP A 283 30.23 56.21 24.08
N LEU A 284 31.20 56.56 24.87
CA LEU A 284 32.04 55.61 25.60
C LEU A 284 31.21 54.74 26.56
N THR A 285 30.26 55.35 27.26
CA THR A 285 29.36 54.63 28.17
C THR A 285 28.46 53.69 27.40
N ALA A 286 27.99 54.07 26.21
CA ALA A 286 27.16 53.20 25.34
C ALA A 286 27.94 52.02 24.73
N LEU A 287 29.25 52.15 24.55
CA LEU A 287 30.12 51.08 24.02
C LEU A 287 30.64 50.13 25.10
N GLY A 288 30.66 50.53 26.34
CA GLY A 288 31.19 49.76 27.47
C GLY A 288 30.13 49.16 28.40
N GLY A 289 28.84 49.25 28.05
CA GLY A 289 27.71 48.71 28.83
C GLY A 289 27.25 47.34 28.37
#